data_8af16278b81062288bb2e1b0377777ce
#
_entry.id   8af16278b81062288bb2e1b0377777ce
#
_cell.length_a   1.000
_cell.length_b   1.000
_cell.length_c   1.000
_cell.angle_alpha   90.00
_cell.angle_beta   90.00
_cell.angle_gamma   90.00
#
_symmetry.space_group_name_H-M   'P 1'
#
loop_
_entity.id
_entity.type
_entity.pdbx_description
1 polymer ?
#
loop_
_entity_poly.entity_id
_entity_poly.type
_entity_poly.pdbx_seq_one_letter_code
_entity_poly.pdbx_strand_id
1 'polypeptide(L)'
;MPSYKSKVLEKILKLTNIKNAYKIEFDKGDIDNGPVSMPPAIFRLKYDIKKHTVRKRHVFDIKPKKEQTKTYVLFLHGGGYIHEFHLFHWMFMGSLVDELKCTFIAPDYPLAPNSNYRDAFAMVIPIYKKLIKRVGSENLILMGDSAGAGFALALSQKMRNDNIPQPSQIILISPWLDITLKNEEIKKENAGDPILDVEGLQRAGLLYAGGDNPSFYMLSPINGPVDDLAPISIFIGTKDLLEADTRKFRKIMEAKGIPLNYFEYEDMLHDWVLYDLPESKQAKEEIFNLIRGK
;
A
#
# COMPACT_ATOMS: atom_id res chain seq x y z
N MET A 1 -22.82 -1.37 10.20
CA MET A 1 -23.30 -2.31 9.14
C MET A 1 -22.88 -1.82 7.78
N PRO A 2 -22.34 -2.67 6.90
CA PRO A 2 -21.88 -2.28 5.58
C PRO A 2 -23.03 -1.76 4.71
N SER A 3 -22.71 -0.79 3.86
CA SER A 3 -23.67 -0.21 2.92
C SER A 3 -24.16 -1.23 1.89
N TYR A 4 -25.26 -0.90 1.22
CA TYR A 4 -25.77 -1.74 0.12
C TYR A 4 -24.73 -1.90 -1.00
N LYS A 5 -23.99 -0.81 -1.33
CA LYS A 5 -22.90 -0.86 -2.34
C LYS A 5 -21.79 -1.84 -1.95
N SER A 6 -21.38 -1.84 -0.68
CA SER A 6 -20.35 -2.77 -0.19
C SER A 6 -20.79 -4.23 -0.28
N LYS A 7 -22.05 -4.51 0.07
CA LYS A 7 -22.63 -5.87 -0.06
C LYS A 7 -22.71 -6.33 -1.52
N VAL A 8 -23.05 -5.42 -2.43
CA VAL A 8 -23.10 -5.72 -3.87
C VAL A 8 -21.69 -5.99 -4.40
N LEU A 9 -20.70 -5.17 -4.02
CA LEU A 9 -19.31 -5.37 -4.41
C LEU A 9 -18.79 -6.73 -3.92
N GLU A 10 -19.00 -7.06 -2.65
CA GLU A 10 -18.62 -8.36 -2.08
C GLU A 10 -19.22 -9.53 -2.88
N LYS A 11 -20.50 -9.43 -3.22
CA LYS A 11 -21.19 -10.46 -4.02
C LYS A 11 -20.58 -10.60 -5.42
N ILE A 12 -20.27 -9.49 -6.08
CA ILE A 12 -19.61 -9.50 -7.40
C ILE A 12 -18.23 -10.16 -7.29
N LEU A 13 -17.42 -9.79 -6.31
CA LEU A 13 -16.09 -10.35 -6.10
C LEU A 13 -16.13 -11.87 -5.86
N LYS A 14 -17.09 -12.33 -5.06
CA LYS A 14 -17.31 -13.78 -4.85
C LYS A 14 -17.71 -14.50 -6.15
N LEU A 15 -18.53 -13.88 -6.99
CA LEU A 15 -18.97 -14.47 -8.27
C LEU A 15 -17.85 -14.48 -9.33
N THR A 16 -16.97 -13.49 -9.34
CA THR A 16 -15.85 -13.40 -10.30
C THR A 16 -14.71 -14.34 -9.97
N ASN A 17 -14.74 -14.99 -8.81
CA ASN A 17 -13.68 -15.91 -8.36
C ASN A 17 -12.26 -15.31 -8.39
N ILE A 18 -12.18 -14.00 -8.18
CA ILE A 18 -10.90 -13.25 -8.23
C ILE A 18 -9.89 -13.77 -7.21
N LYS A 19 -10.38 -14.31 -6.10
CA LYS A 19 -9.57 -14.96 -5.06
C LYS A 19 -8.62 -16.03 -5.61
N ASN A 20 -9.04 -16.78 -6.61
CA ASN A 20 -8.22 -17.83 -7.23
C ASN A 20 -7.35 -17.32 -8.39
N ALA A 21 -7.42 -16.04 -8.75
CA ALA A 21 -6.66 -15.50 -9.87
C ALA A 21 -5.16 -15.69 -9.67
N TYR A 22 -4.64 -15.33 -8.51
CA TYR A 22 -3.23 -15.54 -8.16
C TYR A 22 -2.81 -17.00 -8.28
N LYS A 23 -3.61 -17.92 -7.72
CA LYS A 23 -3.32 -19.36 -7.79
C LYS A 23 -3.28 -19.86 -9.24
N ILE A 24 -4.24 -19.43 -10.06
CA ILE A 24 -4.31 -19.81 -11.48
C ILE A 24 -3.10 -19.30 -12.26
N GLU A 25 -2.64 -18.08 -12.02
CA GLU A 25 -1.44 -17.52 -12.64
C GLU A 25 -0.19 -18.33 -12.27
N PHE A 26 -0.03 -18.66 -10.98
CA PHE A 26 1.08 -19.47 -10.51
C PHE A 26 1.07 -20.88 -11.07
N ASP A 27 -0.10 -21.51 -11.17
CA ASP A 27 -0.22 -22.88 -11.67
C ASP A 27 0.06 -22.99 -13.17
N LYS A 28 -0.18 -21.90 -13.92
CA LYS A 28 0.20 -21.79 -15.33
C LYS A 28 1.69 -21.51 -15.55
N GLY A 29 2.41 -21.12 -14.49
CA GLY A 29 3.83 -20.77 -14.57
C GLY A 29 4.11 -19.48 -15.35
N ASP A 30 3.09 -18.71 -15.67
CA ASP A 30 3.14 -17.50 -16.50
C ASP A 30 2.60 -16.32 -15.66
N ILE A 31 3.47 -15.81 -14.80
CA ILE A 31 3.16 -14.58 -14.04
C ILE A 31 3.50 -13.41 -14.95
N ASP A 32 2.49 -12.90 -15.63
CA ASP A 32 2.60 -11.64 -16.36
C ASP A 32 2.35 -10.48 -15.40
N ASN A 33 3.36 -9.64 -15.18
CA ASN A 33 3.19 -8.41 -14.40
C ASN A 33 2.15 -7.46 -15.04
N GLY A 34 1.71 -7.76 -16.24
CA GLY A 34 0.85 -6.91 -17.04
C GLY A 34 1.59 -5.70 -17.64
N PRO A 35 0.96 -5.00 -18.57
CA PRO A 35 1.50 -3.74 -19.07
C PRO A 35 1.46 -2.69 -17.95
N VAL A 36 2.52 -1.88 -17.85
CA VAL A 36 2.52 -0.73 -16.93
C VAL A 36 1.24 0.06 -17.10
N SER A 37 0.42 0.08 -16.10
CA SER A 37 -0.85 0.82 -16.14
C SER A 37 -0.56 2.31 -16.18
N MET A 38 -0.74 2.91 -17.33
CA MET A 38 -0.62 4.36 -17.49
C MET A 38 -1.84 5.07 -16.91
N PRO A 39 -1.66 6.28 -16.36
CA PRO A 39 -2.80 7.07 -15.89
C PRO A 39 -3.82 7.25 -17.02
N PRO A 40 -5.12 7.05 -16.74
CA PRO A 40 -6.19 7.21 -17.72
C PRO A 40 -6.12 8.56 -18.44
N ALA A 41 -6.52 8.62 -19.69
CA ALA A 41 -6.46 9.86 -20.48
C ALA A 41 -7.17 11.05 -19.82
N ILE A 42 -8.32 10.78 -19.18
CA ILE A 42 -9.09 11.78 -18.43
C ILE A 42 -8.26 12.42 -17.30
N PHE A 43 -7.34 11.68 -16.66
CA PHE A 43 -6.46 12.19 -15.62
C PHE A 43 -5.51 13.26 -16.14
N ARG A 44 -4.99 13.10 -17.38
CA ARG A 44 -4.12 14.11 -18.02
C ARG A 44 -4.86 15.40 -18.33
N LEU A 45 -6.18 15.33 -18.52
CA LEU A 45 -7.00 16.54 -18.67
C LEU A 45 -7.18 17.26 -17.36
N LYS A 46 -7.29 16.52 -16.25
CA LYS A 46 -7.59 17.06 -14.91
C LYS A 46 -6.35 17.48 -14.12
N TYR A 47 -5.27 16.71 -14.19
CA TYR A 47 -4.04 16.90 -13.42
C TYR A 47 -2.84 17.22 -14.31
N ASP A 48 -1.82 17.87 -13.72
CA ASP A 48 -0.48 17.94 -14.33
C ASP A 48 0.27 16.67 -13.95
N ILE A 49 0.47 15.78 -14.93
CA ILE A 49 1.13 14.49 -14.74
C ILE A 49 2.45 14.50 -15.48
N LYS A 50 3.53 14.37 -14.74
CA LYS A 50 4.87 14.19 -15.30
C LYS A 50 5.30 12.75 -15.10
N LYS A 51 5.84 12.15 -16.17
CA LYS A 51 6.44 10.82 -16.14
C LYS A 51 7.94 10.95 -16.36
N HIS A 52 8.71 10.36 -15.50
CA HIS A 52 10.16 10.23 -15.67
C HIS A 52 10.60 8.80 -15.37
N THR A 53 11.86 8.48 -15.62
CA THR A 53 12.38 7.12 -15.48
C THR A 53 13.46 7.07 -14.42
N VAL A 54 13.36 6.08 -13.53
CA VAL A 54 14.38 5.72 -12.54
C VAL A 54 14.64 4.21 -12.67
N ARG A 55 15.91 3.81 -12.87
CA ARG A 55 16.30 2.39 -13.05
C ARG A 55 15.44 1.64 -14.08
N LYS A 56 15.15 2.28 -15.23
CA LYS A 56 14.31 1.76 -16.32
C LYS A 56 12.81 1.59 -16.02
N ARG A 57 12.37 1.95 -14.81
CA ARG A 57 10.94 1.94 -14.41
C ARG A 57 10.40 3.36 -14.37
N HIS A 58 9.09 3.51 -14.47
CA HIS A 58 8.43 4.82 -14.46
C HIS A 58 8.21 5.35 -13.07
N VAL A 59 8.24 6.66 -12.92
CA VAL A 59 7.77 7.39 -11.75
C VAL A 59 6.82 8.46 -12.24
N PHE A 60 5.65 8.52 -11.62
CA PHE A 60 4.61 9.47 -11.96
C PHE A 60 4.52 10.55 -10.88
N ASP A 61 4.70 11.81 -11.28
CA ASP A 61 4.40 12.97 -10.43
C ASP A 61 3.01 13.46 -10.82
N ILE A 62 2.06 13.41 -9.89
CA ILE A 62 0.67 13.79 -10.11
C ILE A 62 0.34 14.96 -9.19
N LYS A 63 -0.04 16.09 -9.77
CA LYS A 63 -0.37 17.29 -9.00
C LYS A 63 -1.55 18.04 -9.59
N PRO A 64 -2.24 18.90 -8.81
CA PRO A 64 -3.28 19.75 -9.34
C PRO A 64 -2.70 20.77 -10.33
N LYS A 65 -3.49 21.17 -11.33
CA LYS A 65 -3.09 22.22 -12.29
C LYS A 65 -3.07 23.61 -11.67
N LYS A 66 -3.83 23.81 -10.60
CA LYS A 66 -3.96 25.07 -9.86
C LYS A 66 -3.84 24.75 -8.38
N GLU A 67 -3.49 25.76 -7.56
CA GLU A 67 -3.48 25.65 -6.09
C GLU A 67 -2.79 24.40 -5.56
N GLN A 68 -1.50 24.46 -5.36
CA GLN A 68 -0.70 23.36 -4.84
C GLN A 68 -0.27 23.66 -3.40
N THR A 69 -0.48 22.69 -2.51
CA THR A 69 0.11 22.70 -1.14
C THR A 69 1.56 22.29 -1.17
N LYS A 70 2.25 22.42 -0.03
CA LYS A 70 3.63 21.92 0.13
C LYS A 70 3.69 20.41 0.40
N THR A 71 2.56 19.75 0.54
CA THR A 71 2.44 18.33 0.90
C THR A 71 2.77 17.44 -0.31
N TYR A 72 3.68 16.52 -0.09
CA TYR A 72 4.04 15.45 -1.03
C TYR A 72 3.70 14.09 -0.44
N VAL A 73 3.14 13.21 -1.25
CA VAL A 73 2.84 11.84 -0.87
C VAL A 73 3.68 10.91 -1.75
N LEU A 74 4.61 10.16 -1.15
CA LEU A 74 5.25 9.03 -1.81
C LEU A 74 4.31 7.84 -1.64
N PHE A 75 3.70 7.41 -2.74
CA PHE A 75 2.70 6.34 -2.76
C PHE A 75 3.28 5.07 -3.37
N LEU A 76 3.25 3.98 -2.60
CA LEU A 76 3.68 2.65 -3.03
C LEU A 76 2.42 1.79 -3.23
N HIS A 77 2.22 1.32 -4.45
CA HIS A 77 0.99 0.60 -4.81
C HIS A 77 0.97 -0.84 -4.34
N GLY A 78 -0.23 -1.38 -4.13
CA GLY A 78 -0.48 -2.79 -3.88
C GLY A 78 -0.30 -3.68 -5.11
N GLY A 79 -0.83 -4.91 -5.05
CA GLY A 79 -0.74 -5.88 -6.13
C GLY A 79 0.17 -7.07 -5.83
N GLY A 80 0.37 -7.41 -4.54
CA GLY A 80 1.09 -8.62 -4.12
C GLY A 80 2.55 -8.67 -4.55
N TYR A 81 3.17 -7.55 -4.87
CA TYR A 81 4.52 -7.43 -5.44
C TYR A 81 4.70 -8.06 -6.83
N ILE A 82 3.60 -8.46 -7.49
CA ILE A 82 3.60 -9.10 -8.82
C ILE A 82 2.74 -8.36 -9.83
N HIS A 83 1.84 -7.50 -9.41
CA HIS A 83 0.97 -6.72 -10.31
C HIS A 83 1.29 -5.24 -10.27
N GLU A 84 1.12 -4.61 -11.43
CA GLU A 84 1.31 -3.18 -11.66
C GLU A 84 0.16 -2.33 -11.08
N PHE A 85 0.27 -1.00 -11.21
CA PHE A 85 -0.85 -0.09 -10.94
C PHE A 85 -2.11 -0.51 -11.67
N HIS A 86 -3.27 -0.42 -11.02
CA HIS A 86 -4.58 -0.56 -11.67
C HIS A 86 -5.42 0.72 -11.56
N LEU A 87 -6.56 0.75 -12.21
CA LEU A 87 -7.42 1.94 -12.31
C LEU A 87 -7.78 2.54 -10.94
N PHE A 88 -8.05 1.70 -9.94
CA PHE A 88 -8.47 2.17 -8.62
C PHE A 88 -7.37 2.94 -7.88
N HIS A 89 -6.09 2.59 -8.06
CA HIS A 89 -4.97 3.39 -7.54
C HIS A 89 -4.98 4.81 -8.12
N TRP A 90 -5.19 4.95 -9.44
CA TRP A 90 -5.29 6.26 -10.08
C TRP A 90 -6.45 7.06 -9.54
N MET A 91 -7.63 6.44 -9.41
CA MET A 91 -8.84 7.09 -8.87
C MET A 91 -8.63 7.52 -7.42
N PHE A 92 -8.02 6.68 -6.60
CA PHE A 92 -7.68 6.99 -5.22
C PHE A 92 -6.76 8.20 -5.13
N MET A 93 -5.58 8.15 -5.79
CA MET A 93 -4.63 9.26 -5.82
C MET A 93 -5.29 10.56 -6.32
N GLY A 94 -6.08 10.46 -7.39
CA GLY A 94 -6.82 11.61 -7.92
C GLY A 94 -7.76 12.24 -6.91
N SER A 95 -8.48 11.43 -6.11
CA SER A 95 -9.39 11.96 -5.08
C SER A 95 -8.64 12.73 -3.98
N LEU A 96 -7.43 12.28 -3.59
CA LEU A 96 -6.60 12.98 -2.61
C LEU A 96 -5.99 14.26 -3.20
N VAL A 97 -5.56 14.22 -4.46
CA VAL A 97 -5.07 15.44 -5.16
C VAL A 97 -6.17 16.49 -5.25
N ASP A 98 -7.41 16.09 -5.53
CA ASP A 98 -8.55 17.00 -5.61
C ASP A 98 -8.83 17.70 -4.29
N GLU A 99 -8.79 16.96 -3.20
CA GLU A 99 -9.18 17.46 -1.88
C GLU A 99 -8.04 18.21 -1.17
N LEU A 100 -6.83 17.63 -1.20
CA LEU A 100 -5.68 18.11 -0.43
C LEU A 100 -4.77 19.04 -1.21
N LYS A 101 -4.96 19.16 -2.53
CA LYS A 101 -4.07 19.91 -3.44
C LYS A 101 -2.59 19.50 -3.31
N CYS A 102 -2.32 18.27 -2.87
CA CYS A 102 -1.00 17.71 -2.67
C CYS A 102 -0.40 17.18 -3.99
N THR A 103 0.89 16.82 -3.94
CA THR A 103 1.57 16.15 -5.05
C THR A 103 1.83 14.70 -4.70
N PHE A 104 1.36 13.77 -5.52
CA PHE A 104 1.74 12.37 -5.45
C PHE A 104 3.00 12.09 -6.27
N ILE A 105 3.89 11.29 -5.68
CA ILE A 105 5.02 10.66 -6.36
C ILE A 105 4.75 9.17 -6.30
N ALA A 106 4.45 8.57 -7.44
CA ALA A 106 4.03 7.18 -7.55
C ALA A 106 5.04 6.39 -8.42
N PRO A 107 6.05 5.74 -7.79
CA PRO A 107 6.98 4.88 -8.49
C PRO A 107 6.30 3.56 -8.87
N ASP A 108 6.43 3.19 -10.13
CA ASP A 108 6.16 1.88 -10.67
C ASP A 108 7.40 1.01 -10.36
N TYR A 109 7.47 0.52 -9.12
CA TYR A 109 8.66 -0.17 -8.63
C TYR A 109 8.81 -1.59 -9.22
N PRO A 110 10.05 -2.13 -9.29
CA PRO A 110 10.29 -3.49 -9.84
C PRO A 110 9.51 -4.57 -9.10
N LEU A 111 8.91 -5.48 -9.88
CA LEU A 111 8.02 -6.54 -9.41
C LEU A 111 8.61 -7.92 -9.64
N ALA A 112 8.20 -8.89 -8.83
CA ALA A 112 8.47 -10.31 -9.04
C ALA A 112 7.59 -10.84 -10.20
N PRO A 113 8.01 -11.91 -10.90
CA PRO A 113 9.24 -12.69 -10.71
C PRO A 113 10.49 -12.05 -11.35
N ASN A 114 10.33 -11.04 -12.22
CA ASN A 114 11.43 -10.45 -13.00
C ASN A 114 12.44 -9.68 -12.15
N SER A 115 12.03 -9.27 -10.96
CA SER A 115 12.82 -8.55 -9.96
C SER A 115 12.45 -9.03 -8.56
N ASN A 116 13.16 -8.54 -7.55
CA ASN A 116 12.87 -8.86 -6.15
C ASN A 116 12.91 -7.59 -5.28
N TYR A 117 12.73 -7.76 -3.96
CA TYR A 117 12.69 -6.63 -3.02
C TYR A 117 13.94 -5.75 -3.08
N ARG A 118 15.13 -6.32 -3.34
CA ARG A 118 16.38 -5.53 -3.42
C ARG A 118 16.32 -4.50 -4.56
N ASP A 119 15.74 -4.89 -5.71
CA ASP A 119 15.57 -4.01 -6.87
C ASP A 119 14.55 -2.91 -6.57
N ALA A 120 13.44 -3.27 -5.91
CA ALA A 120 12.40 -2.33 -5.50
C ALA A 120 12.98 -1.28 -4.53
N PHE A 121 13.68 -1.70 -3.48
CA PHE A 121 14.36 -0.79 -2.54
C PHE A 121 15.44 0.04 -3.23
N ALA A 122 16.24 -0.56 -4.12
CA ALA A 122 17.28 0.15 -4.86
C ALA A 122 16.71 1.26 -5.75
N MET A 123 15.45 1.16 -6.20
CA MET A 123 14.74 2.22 -6.93
C MET A 123 14.16 3.27 -5.98
N VAL A 124 13.45 2.84 -4.93
CA VAL A 124 12.63 3.73 -4.11
C VAL A 124 13.45 4.53 -3.09
N ILE A 125 14.52 3.96 -2.52
CA ILE A 125 15.39 4.67 -1.56
C ILE A 125 15.96 5.98 -2.14
N PRO A 126 16.56 6.03 -3.34
CA PRO A 126 17.01 7.28 -3.94
C PRO A 126 15.88 8.29 -4.18
N ILE A 127 14.67 7.83 -4.53
CA ILE A 127 13.49 8.70 -4.71
C ILE A 127 13.14 9.33 -3.36
N TYR A 128 13.02 8.53 -2.30
CA TYR A 128 12.74 8.99 -0.94
C TYR A 128 13.76 10.04 -0.47
N LYS A 129 15.06 9.72 -0.57
CA LYS A 129 16.16 10.63 -0.19
C LYS A 129 16.11 11.97 -0.95
N LYS A 130 15.81 11.90 -2.25
CA LYS A 130 15.66 13.11 -3.08
C LYS A 130 14.45 13.95 -2.64
N LEU A 131 13.34 13.30 -2.30
CA LEU A 131 12.13 13.97 -1.80
C LEU A 131 12.40 14.65 -0.46
N ILE A 132 12.95 13.94 0.53
CA ILE A 132 13.32 14.52 1.84
C ILE A 132 14.20 15.76 1.65
N LYS A 133 15.23 15.67 0.79
CA LYS A 133 16.13 16.82 0.52
C LYS A 133 15.41 17.98 -0.17
N ARG A 134 14.40 17.68 -1.01
CA ARG A 134 13.70 18.69 -1.82
C ARG A 134 12.59 19.41 -1.07
N VAL A 135 11.81 18.69 -0.26
CA VAL A 135 10.59 19.22 0.33
C VAL A 135 10.60 19.28 1.86
N GLY A 136 11.60 18.67 2.50
CA GLY A 136 11.66 18.48 3.95
C GLY A 136 10.84 17.29 4.42
N SER A 137 11.20 16.73 5.57
CA SER A 137 10.50 15.60 6.18
C SER A 137 9.09 15.96 6.60
N GLU A 138 8.89 17.20 7.06
CA GLU A 138 7.60 17.74 7.51
C GLU A 138 6.54 17.83 6.41
N ASN A 139 6.97 17.87 5.15
CA ASN A 139 6.09 17.96 3.98
C ASN A 139 5.95 16.63 3.23
N LEU A 140 6.64 15.57 3.64
CA LEU A 140 6.57 14.25 3.00
C LEU A 140 5.73 13.28 3.80
N ILE A 141 4.75 12.68 3.16
CA ILE A 141 3.94 11.56 3.66
C ILE A 141 4.37 10.30 2.92
N LEU A 142 4.54 9.20 3.64
CA LEU A 142 4.74 7.89 3.06
C LEU A 142 3.42 7.11 3.15
N MET A 143 2.91 6.66 2.02
CA MET A 143 1.62 5.98 1.93
C MET A 143 1.70 4.77 1.02
N GLY A 144 0.87 3.75 1.29
CA GLY A 144 0.70 2.62 0.39
C GLY A 144 -0.52 1.79 0.75
N ASP A 145 -0.87 0.88 -0.14
CA ASP A 145 -1.93 -0.10 0.03
C ASP A 145 -1.39 -1.53 -0.09
N SER A 146 -1.95 -2.49 0.63
CA SER A 146 -1.62 -3.91 0.54
C SER A 146 -0.11 -4.19 0.63
N ALA A 147 0.48 -4.81 -0.37
CA ALA A 147 1.93 -5.03 -0.52
C ALA A 147 2.70 -3.70 -0.46
N GLY A 148 2.20 -2.65 -1.10
CA GLY A 148 2.81 -1.32 -1.06
C GLY A 148 2.79 -0.68 0.33
N ALA A 149 1.78 -0.97 1.15
CA ALA A 149 1.75 -0.55 2.54
C ALA A 149 2.78 -1.30 3.39
N GLY A 150 2.95 -2.61 3.18
CA GLY A 150 4.05 -3.38 3.77
C GLY A 150 5.41 -2.81 3.37
N PHE A 151 5.59 -2.48 2.09
CA PHE A 151 6.80 -1.83 1.58
C PHE A 151 7.03 -0.45 2.20
N ALA A 152 5.97 0.36 2.38
CA ALA A 152 6.08 1.67 3.01
C ALA A 152 6.59 1.56 4.45
N LEU A 153 6.06 0.64 5.24
CA LEU A 153 6.54 0.40 6.60
C LEU A 153 8.00 -0.08 6.60
N ALA A 154 8.33 -1.07 5.76
CA ALA A 154 9.70 -1.59 5.64
C ALA A 154 10.69 -0.51 5.18
N LEU A 155 10.28 0.37 4.26
CA LEU A 155 11.09 1.52 3.83
C LEU A 155 11.35 2.50 4.98
N SER A 156 10.33 2.82 5.78
CA SER A 156 10.48 3.69 6.95
C SER A 156 11.45 3.09 7.98
N GLN A 157 11.34 1.79 8.26
CA GLN A 157 12.26 1.05 9.12
C GLN A 157 13.70 1.08 8.58
N LYS A 158 13.86 0.91 7.27
CA LYS A 158 15.17 1.01 6.60
C LYS A 158 15.74 2.43 6.69
N MET A 159 14.92 3.46 6.49
CA MET A 159 15.36 4.85 6.63
C MET A 159 15.81 5.16 8.07
N ARG A 160 15.05 4.67 9.05
CA ARG A 160 15.42 4.77 10.48
C ARG A 160 16.78 4.12 10.75
N ASN A 161 16.99 2.89 10.28
CA ASN A 161 18.26 2.17 10.46
C ASN A 161 19.45 2.84 9.77
N ASP A 162 19.19 3.56 8.67
CA ASP A 162 20.22 4.32 7.93
C ASP A 162 20.41 5.75 8.46
N ASN A 163 19.74 6.13 9.55
CA ASN A 163 19.74 7.51 10.10
C ASN A 163 19.30 8.58 9.09
N ILE A 164 18.33 8.23 8.24
CA ILE A 164 17.70 9.14 7.28
C ILE A 164 16.42 9.68 7.90
N PRO A 165 16.13 10.99 7.78
CA PRO A 165 14.94 11.58 8.36
C PRO A 165 13.67 10.83 7.96
N GLN A 166 12.77 10.64 8.94
CA GLN A 166 11.46 10.04 8.73
C GLN A 166 10.52 10.99 7.97
N PRO A 167 9.48 10.49 7.29
CA PRO A 167 8.42 11.35 6.74
C PRO A 167 7.63 12.01 7.88
N SER A 168 6.73 12.93 7.57
CA SER A 168 5.85 13.53 8.58
C SER A 168 4.87 12.51 9.18
N GLN A 169 4.43 11.55 8.37
CA GLN A 169 3.56 10.44 8.79
C GLN A 169 3.59 9.29 7.80
N ILE A 170 3.14 8.12 8.26
CA ILE A 170 3.02 6.89 7.48
C ILE A 170 1.55 6.47 7.48
N ILE A 171 0.95 6.31 6.29
CA ILE A 171 -0.45 5.89 6.14
C ILE A 171 -0.50 4.56 5.40
N LEU A 172 -1.01 3.53 6.05
CA LEU A 172 -1.04 2.16 5.58
C LEU A 172 -2.49 1.70 5.37
N ILE A 173 -2.83 1.31 4.16
CA ILE A 173 -4.15 0.81 3.79
C ILE A 173 -4.04 -0.69 3.60
N SER A 174 -4.83 -1.49 4.33
CA SER A 174 -4.85 -2.96 4.23
C SER A 174 -3.45 -3.60 4.18
N PRO A 175 -2.50 -3.25 5.10
CA PRO A 175 -1.07 -3.53 4.89
C PRO A 175 -0.72 -5.01 5.00
N TRP A 176 0.06 -5.51 4.03
CA TRP A 176 0.66 -6.84 4.09
C TRP A 176 1.98 -6.79 4.90
N LEU A 177 1.89 -7.12 6.19
CA LEU A 177 2.97 -6.93 7.17
C LEU A 177 3.89 -8.14 7.35
N ASP A 178 3.45 -9.34 6.94
CA ASP A 178 4.23 -10.59 7.01
C ASP A 178 4.00 -11.42 5.75
N ILE A 179 5.01 -11.49 4.86
CA ILE A 179 4.88 -12.28 3.63
C ILE A 179 4.83 -13.79 3.88
N THR A 180 5.15 -14.24 5.09
CA THR A 180 5.07 -15.67 5.44
C THR A 180 3.66 -16.14 5.72
N LEU A 181 2.74 -15.23 6.09
CA LEU A 181 1.35 -15.51 6.48
C LEU A 181 1.24 -16.67 7.48
N LYS A 182 2.17 -16.74 8.45
CA LYS A 182 2.23 -17.81 9.45
C LYS A 182 1.34 -17.61 10.65
N ASN A 183 0.70 -16.44 10.77
CA ASN A 183 -0.24 -16.19 11.84
C ASN A 183 -1.43 -17.15 11.75
N GLU A 184 -1.65 -17.93 12.80
CA GLU A 184 -2.71 -18.96 12.79
C GLU A 184 -4.12 -18.38 12.68
N GLU A 185 -4.33 -17.14 13.07
CA GLU A 185 -5.63 -16.48 12.95
C GLU A 185 -6.01 -16.22 11.49
N ILE A 186 -5.03 -16.03 10.59
CA ILE A 186 -5.25 -15.88 9.14
C ILE A 186 -6.03 -17.06 8.55
N LYS A 187 -5.79 -18.30 9.04
CA LYS A 187 -6.50 -19.48 8.55
C LYS A 187 -8.01 -19.44 8.80
N LYS A 188 -8.42 -18.77 9.87
CA LYS A 188 -9.85 -18.59 10.23
C LYS A 188 -10.51 -17.54 9.32
N GLU A 189 -9.77 -16.52 8.94
CA GLU A 189 -10.23 -15.37 8.15
C GLU A 189 -10.20 -15.65 6.65
N ASN A 190 -9.32 -16.55 6.18
CA ASN A 190 -9.17 -16.89 4.75
C ASN A 190 -10.51 -17.26 4.07
N ALA A 191 -11.44 -17.86 4.79
CA ALA A 191 -12.75 -18.22 4.25
C ALA A 191 -13.67 -17.00 3.99
N GLY A 192 -13.43 -15.90 4.68
CA GLY A 192 -14.25 -14.68 4.61
C GLY A 192 -13.81 -13.70 3.53
N ASP A 193 -12.53 -13.66 3.19
CA ASP A 193 -11.98 -12.72 2.20
C ASP A 193 -12.30 -13.18 0.77
N PRO A 194 -12.99 -12.36 -0.05
CA PRO A 194 -13.33 -12.70 -1.42
C PRO A 194 -12.22 -12.36 -2.44
N ILE A 195 -11.15 -11.70 -2.02
CA ILE A 195 -10.08 -11.17 -2.89
C ILE A 195 -8.79 -11.96 -2.70
N LEU A 196 -8.36 -12.14 -1.45
CA LEU A 196 -7.05 -12.70 -1.12
C LEU A 196 -7.10 -14.21 -0.86
N ASP A 197 -6.04 -14.89 -1.27
CA ASP A 197 -5.77 -16.30 -1.00
C ASP A 197 -4.40 -16.47 -0.36
N VAL A 198 -4.32 -17.27 0.71
CA VAL A 198 -3.09 -17.49 1.47
C VAL A 198 -2.00 -18.12 0.61
N GLU A 199 -2.32 -19.16 -0.16
CA GLU A 199 -1.33 -19.89 -0.97
C GLU A 199 -0.76 -18.98 -2.05
N GLY A 200 -1.63 -18.25 -2.77
CA GLY A 200 -1.22 -17.31 -3.80
C GLY A 200 -0.32 -16.19 -3.27
N LEU A 201 -0.70 -15.59 -2.13
CA LEU A 201 0.12 -14.56 -1.50
C LEU A 201 1.46 -15.11 -1.00
N GLN A 202 1.50 -16.28 -0.36
CA GLN A 202 2.75 -16.88 0.07
C GLN A 202 3.71 -17.13 -1.11
N ARG A 203 3.20 -17.62 -2.24
CA ARG A 203 3.99 -17.83 -3.48
C ARG A 203 4.52 -16.49 -4.00
N ALA A 204 3.68 -15.44 -4.07
CA ALA A 204 4.08 -14.10 -4.47
C ALA A 204 5.16 -13.53 -3.54
N GLY A 205 4.98 -13.66 -2.23
CA GLY A 205 5.95 -13.22 -1.23
C GLY A 205 7.31 -13.92 -1.36
N LEU A 206 7.32 -15.23 -1.62
CA LEU A 206 8.55 -15.99 -1.83
C LEU A 206 9.29 -15.56 -3.10
N LEU A 207 8.58 -15.29 -4.19
CA LEU A 207 9.17 -14.71 -5.39
C LEU A 207 9.79 -13.33 -5.14
N TYR A 208 9.06 -12.48 -4.42
CA TYR A 208 9.56 -11.16 -4.05
C TYR A 208 10.77 -11.23 -3.11
N ALA A 209 10.82 -12.23 -2.23
CA ALA A 209 11.97 -12.47 -1.36
C ALA A 209 13.26 -12.81 -2.13
N GLY A 210 13.16 -13.37 -3.36
CA GLY A 210 14.30 -13.65 -4.21
C GLY A 210 15.32 -14.60 -3.56
N GLY A 211 14.86 -15.56 -2.78
CA GLY A 211 15.67 -16.57 -2.08
C GLY A 211 16.16 -16.17 -0.69
N ASP A 212 15.90 -14.94 -0.23
CA ASP A 212 16.24 -14.53 1.14
C ASP A 212 15.22 -15.02 2.17
N ASN A 213 15.59 -14.91 3.45
CA ASN A 213 14.70 -15.25 4.56
C ASN A 213 13.43 -14.38 4.52
N PRO A 214 12.25 -14.95 4.29
CA PRO A 214 11.00 -14.20 4.18
C PRO A 214 10.60 -13.48 5.48
N SER A 215 11.17 -13.86 6.64
CA SER A 215 10.96 -13.14 7.91
C SER A 215 11.86 -11.92 8.08
N PHE A 216 12.75 -11.63 7.11
CA PHE A 216 13.57 -10.41 7.15
C PHE A 216 12.68 -9.16 7.13
N TYR A 217 12.97 -8.16 7.97
CA TYR A 217 12.08 -7.01 8.16
C TYR A 217 11.78 -6.21 6.88
N MET A 218 12.69 -6.21 5.91
CA MET A 218 12.42 -5.54 4.62
C MET A 218 11.41 -6.28 3.76
N LEU A 219 11.10 -7.54 4.10
CA LEU A 219 10.09 -8.39 3.47
C LEU A 219 8.83 -8.50 4.36
N SER A 220 9.04 -8.68 5.66
CA SER A 220 8.00 -8.82 6.68
C SER A 220 8.19 -7.76 7.76
N PRO A 221 7.73 -6.52 7.53
CA PRO A 221 8.00 -5.38 8.41
C PRO A 221 7.41 -5.51 9.82
N ILE A 222 6.50 -6.44 10.05
CA ILE A 222 6.03 -6.78 11.40
C ILE A 222 7.18 -7.21 12.33
N ASN A 223 8.28 -7.72 11.78
CA ASN A 223 9.48 -8.16 12.50
C ASN A 223 10.53 -7.05 12.65
N GLY A 224 10.28 -5.87 12.11
CA GLY A 224 11.22 -4.75 12.12
C GLY A 224 11.11 -3.86 13.36
N PRO A 225 12.03 -2.91 13.51
CA PRO A 225 11.96 -1.92 14.57
C PRO A 225 10.75 -1.00 14.37
N VAL A 226 10.08 -0.66 15.47
CA VAL A 226 8.95 0.27 15.47
C VAL A 226 9.25 1.57 16.22
N ASP A 227 10.37 1.59 16.94
CA ASP A 227 10.84 2.77 17.67
C ASP A 227 11.39 3.82 16.69
N ASP A 228 11.22 5.10 16.99
CA ASP A 228 11.71 6.24 16.21
C ASP A 228 11.19 6.31 14.76
N LEU A 229 10.03 5.72 14.49
CA LEU A 229 9.31 5.91 13.24
C LEU A 229 8.40 7.13 13.32
N ALA A 230 8.05 7.68 12.15
CA ALA A 230 6.99 8.69 12.05
C ALA A 230 5.64 8.13 12.58
N PRO A 231 4.69 8.98 12.97
CA PRO A 231 3.34 8.53 13.34
C PRO A 231 2.73 7.63 12.28
N ILE A 232 2.21 6.48 12.71
CA ILE A 232 1.63 5.47 11.83
C ILE A 232 0.11 5.50 11.95
N SER A 233 -0.58 5.46 10.82
CA SER A 233 -2.02 5.27 10.71
C SER A 233 -2.32 4.04 9.86
N ILE A 234 -3.16 3.13 10.34
CA ILE A 234 -3.58 1.91 9.63
C ILE A 234 -5.09 1.96 9.39
N PHE A 235 -5.49 1.66 8.15
CA PHE A 235 -6.88 1.45 7.75
C PHE A 235 -7.06 -0.01 7.35
N ILE A 236 -7.94 -0.75 8.03
CA ILE A 236 -8.13 -2.18 7.83
C ILE A 236 -9.61 -2.56 7.92
N GLY A 237 -10.04 -3.50 7.10
CA GLY A 237 -11.37 -4.09 7.16
C GLY A 237 -11.39 -5.40 7.93
N THR A 238 -12.47 -5.70 8.67
CA THR A 238 -12.56 -6.94 9.45
C THR A 238 -12.78 -8.21 8.62
N LYS A 239 -13.03 -8.08 7.30
CA LYS A 239 -13.06 -9.20 6.36
C LYS A 239 -11.78 -9.33 5.52
N ASP A 240 -10.79 -8.49 5.81
CA ASP A 240 -9.50 -8.55 5.13
C ASP A 240 -8.63 -9.66 5.74
N LEU A 241 -8.12 -10.55 4.91
CA LEU A 241 -7.23 -11.64 5.31
C LEU A 241 -6.01 -11.13 6.11
N LEU A 242 -5.53 -9.93 5.82
CA LEU A 242 -4.34 -9.32 6.43
C LEU A 242 -4.64 -8.66 7.79
N GLU A 243 -5.89 -8.64 8.21
CA GLU A 243 -6.34 -8.02 9.45
C GLU A 243 -5.69 -8.68 10.69
N ALA A 244 -5.54 -10.00 10.72
CA ALA A 244 -4.91 -10.71 11.81
C ALA A 244 -3.47 -10.23 12.10
N ASP A 245 -2.69 -9.92 11.06
CA ASP A 245 -1.34 -9.39 11.21
C ASP A 245 -1.35 -7.90 11.61
N THR A 246 -2.31 -7.13 11.18
CA THR A 246 -2.45 -5.73 11.63
C THR A 246 -2.85 -5.65 13.11
N ARG A 247 -3.72 -6.53 13.59
CA ARG A 247 -4.02 -6.68 15.04
C ARG A 247 -2.79 -7.09 15.84
N LYS A 248 -2.00 -8.03 15.31
CA LYS A 248 -0.73 -8.42 15.95
C LYS A 248 0.23 -7.24 16.02
N PHE A 249 0.36 -6.46 14.93
CA PHE A 249 1.19 -5.26 14.89
C PHE A 249 0.70 -4.20 15.88
N ARG A 250 -0.60 -3.97 15.97
CA ARG A 250 -1.20 -3.09 16.99
C ARG A 250 -0.79 -3.50 18.40
N LYS A 251 -0.88 -4.79 18.75
CA LYS A 251 -0.44 -5.30 20.05
C LYS A 251 1.05 -5.06 20.32
N ILE A 252 1.91 -5.16 19.27
CA ILE A 252 3.34 -4.84 19.39
C ILE A 252 3.55 -3.36 19.72
N MET A 253 2.82 -2.46 19.05
CA MET A 253 2.88 -1.02 19.31
C MET A 253 2.41 -0.68 20.71
N GLU A 254 1.26 -1.23 21.13
CA GLU A 254 0.70 -1.06 22.48
C GLU A 254 1.66 -1.55 23.58
N ALA A 255 2.27 -2.72 23.39
CA ALA A 255 3.23 -3.29 24.35
C ALA A 255 4.49 -2.42 24.54
N LYS A 256 4.83 -1.63 23.52
CA LYS A 256 5.96 -0.67 23.56
C LYS A 256 5.54 0.74 23.96
N GLY A 257 4.27 0.99 24.19
CA GLY A 257 3.74 2.33 24.49
C GLY A 257 3.85 3.31 23.32
N ILE A 258 3.93 2.81 22.09
CA ILE A 258 4.04 3.64 20.88
C ILE A 258 2.64 3.91 20.32
N PRO A 259 2.23 5.18 20.15
CA PRO A 259 0.92 5.51 19.58
C PRO A 259 0.73 4.97 18.16
N LEU A 260 -0.44 4.43 17.89
CA LEU A 260 -0.88 3.97 16.59
C LEU A 260 -2.30 4.46 16.33
N ASN A 261 -2.53 5.16 15.23
CA ASN A 261 -3.88 5.44 14.76
C ASN A 261 -4.40 4.19 14.03
N TYR A 262 -5.38 3.50 14.61
CA TYR A 262 -5.88 2.24 14.09
C TYR A 262 -7.36 2.36 13.76
N PHE A 263 -7.68 2.40 12.47
CA PHE A 263 -9.02 2.54 11.92
C PHE A 263 -9.51 1.20 11.38
N GLU A 264 -10.28 0.50 12.20
CA GLU A 264 -10.87 -0.79 11.86
C GLU A 264 -12.31 -0.59 11.40
N TYR A 265 -12.63 -1.10 10.23
CA TYR A 265 -13.95 -0.96 9.61
C TYR A 265 -14.65 -2.31 9.52
N GLU A 266 -15.79 -2.42 10.22
CA GLU A 266 -16.59 -3.65 10.28
C GLU A 266 -17.06 -4.07 8.87
N ASP A 267 -16.90 -5.34 8.56
CA ASP A 267 -17.31 -5.99 7.31
C ASP A 267 -16.66 -5.42 6.02
N MET A 268 -15.62 -4.60 6.13
CA MET A 268 -14.89 -4.13 4.94
C MET A 268 -13.88 -5.17 4.45
N LEU A 269 -13.71 -5.18 3.12
CA LEU A 269 -12.87 -6.11 2.37
C LEU A 269 -11.44 -5.55 2.22
N HIS A 270 -10.55 -6.35 1.64
CA HIS A 270 -9.21 -5.91 1.29
C HIS A 270 -9.23 -4.69 0.36
N ASP A 271 -8.43 -3.68 0.65
CA ASP A 271 -8.25 -2.43 -0.11
C ASP A 271 -9.56 -1.66 -0.42
N TRP A 272 -10.59 -1.86 0.40
CA TRP A 272 -11.90 -1.21 0.25
C TRP A 272 -11.83 0.33 0.15
N VAL A 273 -10.82 0.95 0.72
CA VAL A 273 -10.60 2.40 0.68
C VAL A 273 -10.42 2.92 -0.75
N LEU A 274 -9.90 2.08 -1.66
CA LEU A 274 -9.64 2.43 -3.04
C LEU A 274 -10.91 2.46 -3.91
N TYR A 275 -11.99 1.80 -3.47
CA TYR A 275 -13.24 1.73 -4.24
C TYR A 275 -14.15 2.95 -4.00
N ASP A 276 -15.20 3.11 -4.80
CA ASP A 276 -16.24 4.14 -4.60
C ASP A 276 -17.38 3.61 -3.71
N LEU A 277 -17.11 3.52 -2.41
CA LEU A 277 -18.04 3.09 -1.39
C LEU A 277 -18.34 4.24 -0.40
N PRO A 278 -19.49 4.25 0.27
CA PRO A 278 -19.75 5.19 1.36
C PRO A 278 -18.70 5.11 2.47
N GLU A 279 -18.29 3.89 2.85
CA GLU A 279 -17.26 3.64 3.86
C GLU A 279 -15.89 4.15 3.42
N SER A 280 -15.57 4.02 2.13
CA SER A 280 -14.33 4.56 1.56
C SER A 280 -14.30 6.08 1.59
N LYS A 281 -15.45 6.74 1.45
CA LYS A 281 -15.53 8.20 1.60
C LYS A 281 -15.23 8.62 3.03
N GLN A 282 -15.78 7.90 4.01
CA GLN A 282 -15.50 8.15 5.43
C GLN A 282 -14.01 7.97 5.73
N ALA A 283 -13.39 6.87 5.29
CA ALA A 283 -11.96 6.64 5.50
C ALA A 283 -11.09 7.70 4.80
N LYS A 284 -11.48 8.14 3.61
CA LYS A 284 -10.77 9.24 2.92
C LYS A 284 -10.86 10.55 3.69
N GLU A 285 -12.01 10.88 4.31
CA GLU A 285 -12.13 12.06 5.19
C GLU A 285 -11.20 11.95 6.41
N GLU A 286 -11.06 10.77 7.00
CA GLU A 286 -10.10 10.54 8.08
C GLU A 286 -8.65 10.72 7.58
N ILE A 287 -8.31 10.19 6.40
CA ILE A 287 -7.00 10.42 5.76
C ILE A 287 -6.78 11.92 5.51
N PHE A 288 -7.78 12.66 5.04
CA PHE A 288 -7.67 14.10 4.83
C PHE A 288 -7.42 14.85 6.14
N ASN A 289 -8.10 14.46 7.22
CA ASN A 289 -7.92 15.07 8.54
C ASN A 289 -6.52 14.78 9.10
N LEU A 290 -6.04 13.54 9.00
CA LEU A 290 -4.67 13.18 9.39
C LEU A 290 -3.63 14.03 8.64
N ILE A 291 -3.80 14.22 7.33
CA ILE A 291 -2.87 14.99 6.50
C ILE A 291 -2.95 16.48 6.81
N ARG A 292 -4.11 17.01 7.19
CA ARG A 292 -4.30 18.40 7.59
C ARG A 292 -3.88 18.69 9.04
N GLY A 293 -3.52 17.67 9.81
CA GLY A 293 -3.19 17.80 11.22
C GLY A 293 -4.38 18.17 12.12
N LYS A 294 -5.54 17.61 11.80
CA LYS A 294 -6.82 17.85 12.52
C LYS A 294 -7.24 16.62 13.31
#